data_b907097fb12a027b7fb819e3a643fe4f
#
_entry.id   b907097fb12a027b7fb819e3a643fe4f
#
_cell.length_a   1.000
_cell.length_b   1.000
_cell.length_c   1.000
_cell.angle_alpha   90.00
_cell.angle_beta   90.00
_cell.angle_gamma   90.00
#
_symmetry.space_group_name_H-M   'P 1'
#
loop_
_entity.id
_entity.type
_entity.pdbx_description
1 polymer ?
#
loop_
_entity_poly.entity_id
_entity_poly.type
_entity_poly.pdbx_seq_one_letter_code
_entity_poly.pdbx_strand_id
1 'polypeptide(L)'
;MLRGLHLQLKYPQGKLVRVIKGEVFDVGVDLRADSPTYGKWHGEILSAENKKQLYIPPKFAHGFVVLSDEAEFVYKCTEFYHGEDVGGIMWNDPDIAVEWPLEGIDEITLSDKDKKWKSLKESQIKY
;
A
#
# COMPACT_ATOMS: atom_id res chain seq x y z
N MET A 1 -4.19 11.81 -4.73
CA MET A 1 -3.83 11.39 -3.35
C MET A 1 -3.15 10.02 -3.39
N LEU A 2 -2.01 9.92 -2.73
CA LEU A 2 -1.27 8.67 -2.56
C LEU A 2 -1.08 8.39 -1.08
N ARG A 3 -1.23 7.14 -0.65
CA ARG A 3 -1.00 6.69 0.73
C ARG A 3 -0.10 5.47 0.73
N GLY A 4 0.81 5.39 1.71
CA GLY A 4 1.64 4.21 1.93
C GLY A 4 3.13 4.47 1.87
N LEU A 5 3.86 3.48 1.75
CA LEU A 5 3.57 2.05 1.95
C LEU A 5 3.65 1.71 3.44
N HIS A 6 2.60 1.22 4.04
CA HIS A 6 2.61 0.94 5.49
C HIS A 6 2.00 -0.40 5.86
N LEU A 7 2.32 -0.85 7.08
CA LEU A 7 1.87 -2.11 7.67
C LEU A 7 1.96 -2.01 9.17
N GLN A 8 1.34 -2.96 9.86
CA GLN A 8 1.50 -3.12 11.30
C GLN A 8 2.60 -4.14 11.57
N LEU A 9 3.52 -3.81 12.47
CA LEU A 9 4.76 -4.57 12.67
C LEU A 9 4.59 -5.76 13.63
N LYS A 10 4.00 -5.53 14.79
CA LYS A 10 3.77 -6.56 15.82
C LYS A 10 2.44 -7.27 15.64
N TYR A 11 1.46 -6.58 15.07
CA TYR A 11 0.12 -7.09 14.84
C TYR A 11 -0.20 -7.06 13.35
N PRO A 12 0.49 -7.89 12.54
CA PRO A 12 0.31 -7.84 11.08
C PRO A 12 -1.13 -8.04 10.67
N GLN A 13 -1.61 -7.19 9.76
CA GLN A 13 -2.97 -7.24 9.23
C GLN A 13 -2.97 -7.76 7.80
N GLY A 14 -3.84 -8.75 7.52
CA GLY A 14 -4.27 -9.01 6.15
C GLY A 14 -5.44 -8.09 5.84
N LYS A 15 -5.56 -7.65 4.60
CA LYS A 15 -6.62 -6.74 4.16
C LYS A 15 -7.25 -7.23 2.87
N LEU A 16 -8.57 -7.32 2.86
CA LEU A 16 -9.33 -7.53 1.63
C LEU A 16 -9.90 -6.19 1.22
N VAL A 17 -9.43 -5.66 0.10
CA VAL A 17 -9.74 -4.29 -0.33
C VAL A 17 -10.58 -4.27 -1.59
N ARG A 18 -11.47 -3.28 -1.70
CA ARG A 18 -12.26 -3.03 -2.88
C ARG A 18 -12.67 -1.56 -2.95
N VAL A 19 -13.03 -1.11 -4.14
CA VAL A 19 -13.48 0.26 -4.39
C VAL A 19 -14.95 0.24 -4.79
N ILE A 20 -15.78 1.00 -4.10
CA ILE A 20 -17.23 1.07 -4.38
C ILE A 20 -17.61 2.35 -5.13
N LYS A 21 -16.71 3.33 -5.20
CA LYS A 21 -16.87 4.55 -5.99
C LYS A 21 -15.50 4.99 -6.47
N GLY A 22 -15.38 5.33 -7.75
CA GLY A 22 -14.13 5.81 -8.33
C GLY A 22 -13.16 4.69 -8.69
N GLU A 23 -11.89 5.04 -8.72
CA GLU A 23 -10.82 4.13 -9.16
C GLU A 23 -9.53 4.41 -8.41
N VAL A 24 -8.85 3.34 -7.99
CA VAL A 24 -7.53 3.43 -7.36
C VAL A 24 -6.59 2.39 -7.98
N PHE A 25 -5.28 2.67 -7.90
CA PHE A 25 -4.24 1.67 -8.14
C PHE A 25 -3.74 1.23 -6.76
N ASP A 26 -3.94 -0.04 -6.44
CA ASP A 26 -3.65 -0.59 -5.12
C ASP A 26 -2.42 -1.50 -5.20
N VAL A 27 -1.51 -1.37 -4.24
CA VAL A 27 -0.19 -2.03 -4.27
C VAL A 27 0.09 -2.77 -2.96
N GLY A 28 0.57 -4.01 -3.11
CA GLY A 28 1.13 -4.77 -2.01
C GLY A 28 2.60 -5.08 -2.28
N VAL A 29 3.43 -5.00 -1.25
CA VAL A 29 4.86 -5.30 -1.31
C VAL A 29 5.19 -6.38 -0.29
N ASP A 30 5.78 -7.47 -0.75
CA ASP A 30 6.16 -8.59 0.13
C ASP A 30 7.37 -8.21 0.99
N LEU A 31 7.21 -8.25 2.31
CA LEU A 31 8.29 -7.96 3.25
C LEU A 31 8.67 -9.18 4.12
N ARG A 32 8.28 -10.37 3.70
CA ARG A 32 8.66 -11.62 4.38
C ARG A 32 10.07 -12.00 3.95
N ALA A 33 11.01 -12.02 4.91
CA ALA A 33 12.43 -12.23 4.64
C ALA A 33 12.73 -13.53 3.89
N ASP A 34 11.98 -14.59 4.19
CA ASP A 34 12.20 -15.91 3.60
C ASP A 34 11.42 -16.15 2.30
N SER A 35 10.65 -15.18 1.86
CA SER A 35 9.85 -15.31 0.66
C SER A 35 10.70 -15.13 -0.61
N PRO A 36 10.48 -15.93 -1.65
CA PRO A 36 11.16 -15.72 -2.94
C PRO A 36 10.76 -14.40 -3.60
N THR A 37 9.69 -13.77 -3.14
CA THR A 37 9.22 -12.48 -3.67
C THR A 37 9.48 -11.31 -2.71
N TYR A 38 10.36 -11.50 -1.72
CA TYR A 38 10.73 -10.40 -0.80
C TYR A 38 11.16 -9.15 -1.57
N GLY A 39 10.58 -8.02 -1.21
CA GLY A 39 10.88 -6.74 -1.84
C GLY A 39 10.20 -6.51 -3.19
N LYS A 40 9.43 -7.47 -3.67
CA LYS A 40 8.69 -7.34 -4.93
C LYS A 40 7.28 -6.85 -4.67
N TRP A 41 6.75 -6.11 -5.65
CA TRP A 41 5.42 -5.52 -5.54
C TRP A 41 4.45 -6.12 -6.57
N HIS A 42 3.17 -6.00 -6.26
CA HIS A 42 2.09 -6.31 -7.18
C HIS A 42 1.06 -5.19 -7.09
N GLY A 43 0.58 -4.71 -8.22
CA GLY A 43 -0.42 -3.65 -8.28
C GLY A 43 -1.60 -4.04 -9.14
N GLU A 44 -2.78 -3.56 -8.75
CA GLU A 44 -4.03 -3.79 -9.48
C GLU A 44 -4.86 -2.52 -9.50
N ILE A 45 -5.54 -2.29 -10.60
CA ILE A 45 -6.55 -1.23 -10.68
C ILE A 45 -7.84 -1.78 -10.11
N LEU A 46 -8.35 -1.12 -9.07
CA LEU A 46 -9.63 -1.45 -8.44
C LEU A 46 -10.60 -0.31 -8.69
N SER A 47 -11.79 -0.63 -9.16
CA SER A 47 -12.81 0.38 -9.44
C SER A 47 -14.21 -0.13 -9.13
N ALA A 48 -15.16 0.81 -9.02
CA ALA A 48 -16.56 0.47 -8.87
C ALA A 48 -17.06 -0.34 -10.08
N GLU A 49 -16.51 -0.07 -11.27
CA GLU A 49 -16.91 -0.72 -12.50
C GLU A 49 -16.36 -2.13 -12.62
N ASN A 50 -15.07 -2.35 -12.36
CA ASN A 50 -14.47 -3.67 -12.53
C ASN A 50 -14.75 -4.61 -11.37
N LYS A 51 -15.18 -4.08 -10.23
CA LYS A 51 -15.56 -4.84 -9.02
C LYS A 51 -14.49 -5.80 -8.51
N LYS A 52 -13.24 -5.56 -8.85
CA LYS A 52 -12.13 -6.39 -8.39
C LYS A 52 -11.89 -6.17 -6.90
N GLN A 53 -11.48 -7.23 -6.24
CA GLN A 53 -11.02 -7.20 -4.86
C GLN A 53 -9.59 -7.71 -4.84
N LEU A 54 -8.78 -7.14 -3.95
CA LEU A 54 -7.39 -7.55 -3.78
C LEU A 54 -7.16 -7.92 -2.32
N TYR A 55 -6.59 -9.09 -2.11
CA TYR A 55 -6.19 -9.51 -0.77
C TYR A 55 -4.70 -9.19 -0.57
N ILE A 56 -4.42 -8.37 0.43
CA ILE A 56 -3.05 -8.05 0.86
C ILE A 56 -2.76 -8.88 2.10
N PRO A 57 -1.90 -9.91 2.00
CA PRO A 57 -1.61 -10.77 3.16
C PRO A 57 -0.93 -10.02 4.31
N PRO A 58 -0.97 -10.56 5.55
CA PRO A 58 -0.15 -10.03 6.63
C PRO A 58 1.33 -10.02 6.24
N LYS A 59 2.08 -9.06 6.76
CA LYS A 59 3.52 -8.87 6.49
C LYS A 59 3.83 -8.31 5.09
N PHE A 60 2.80 -7.80 4.41
CA PHE A 60 2.96 -7.02 3.19
C PHE A 60 2.76 -5.55 3.54
N ALA A 61 3.56 -4.67 2.94
CA ALA A 61 3.29 -3.25 2.97
C ALA A 61 2.21 -2.92 1.95
N HIS A 62 1.36 -1.97 2.26
CA HIS A 62 0.20 -1.63 1.45
C HIS A 62 0.16 -0.13 1.15
N GLY A 63 -0.17 0.20 -0.08
CA GLY A 63 -0.36 1.58 -0.48
C GLY A 63 -1.28 1.69 -1.68
N PHE A 64 -1.72 2.90 -1.98
CA PHE A 64 -2.59 3.13 -3.13
C PHE A 64 -2.49 4.57 -3.61
N VAL A 65 -2.83 4.78 -4.87
CA VAL A 65 -3.01 6.12 -5.45
C VAL A 65 -4.41 6.20 -6.04
N VAL A 66 -5.10 7.31 -5.76
CA VAL A 66 -6.45 7.56 -6.30
C VAL A 66 -6.31 8.08 -7.73
N LEU A 67 -6.98 7.43 -8.66
CA LEU A 67 -6.92 7.75 -10.10
C LEU A 67 -8.10 8.60 -10.58
N SER A 68 -9.19 8.65 -9.82
CA SER A 68 -10.37 9.47 -10.12
C SER A 68 -10.43 10.70 -9.22
N ASP A 69 -11.40 11.59 -9.45
CA ASP A 69 -11.57 12.79 -8.62
C ASP A 69 -11.88 12.41 -7.17
N GLU A 70 -12.69 11.36 -6.99
CA GLU A 70 -13.06 10.82 -5.68
C GLU A 70 -13.00 9.31 -5.72
N ALA A 71 -12.76 8.69 -4.56
CA ALA A 71 -12.85 7.26 -4.41
C ALA A 71 -13.35 6.90 -3.02
N GLU A 72 -14.23 5.88 -2.97
CA GLU A 72 -14.64 5.26 -1.72
C GLU A 72 -14.00 3.88 -1.65
N PHE A 73 -13.19 3.69 -0.66
CA PHE A 73 -12.33 2.53 -0.49
C PHE A 73 -12.78 1.76 0.75
N VAL A 74 -13.09 0.48 0.58
CA VAL A 74 -13.58 -0.37 1.67
C VAL A 74 -12.64 -1.54 1.84
N TYR A 75 -12.29 -1.85 3.07
CA TYR A 75 -11.45 -3.01 3.34
C TYR A 75 -11.84 -3.71 4.63
N LYS A 76 -11.61 -5.02 4.64
CA LYS A 76 -11.78 -5.87 5.82
C LYS A 76 -10.42 -6.32 6.28
N CYS A 77 -10.18 -6.26 7.59
CA CYS A 77 -8.89 -6.58 8.18
C CYS A 77 -8.98 -7.84 9.04
N THR A 78 -7.90 -8.64 9.03
CA THR A 78 -7.80 -9.84 9.85
C THR A 78 -7.34 -9.56 11.28
N GLU A 79 -6.87 -8.34 11.55
CA GLU A 79 -6.42 -7.89 12.87
C GLU A 79 -6.95 -6.50 13.13
N PHE A 80 -7.11 -6.16 14.39
CA PHE A 80 -7.52 -4.80 14.77
C PHE A 80 -6.44 -3.78 14.43
N TYR A 81 -6.88 -2.54 14.22
CA TYR A 81 -5.97 -1.43 13.97
C TYR A 81 -5.22 -1.04 15.26
N HIS A 82 -3.90 -1.00 15.16
CA HIS A 82 -3.02 -0.55 16.22
C HIS A 82 -2.17 0.61 15.69
N GLY A 83 -2.64 1.83 15.88
CA GLY A 83 -1.99 3.02 15.34
C GLY A 83 -0.53 3.20 15.79
N GLU A 84 -0.22 2.79 17.01
CA GLU A 84 1.13 2.84 17.58
C GLU A 84 2.08 1.81 16.95
N ASP A 85 1.54 0.83 16.26
CA ASP A 85 2.30 -0.27 15.66
C ASP A 85 2.58 -0.07 14.17
N VAL A 86 2.10 1.03 13.59
CA VAL A 86 2.25 1.27 12.16
C VAL A 86 3.69 1.63 11.81
N GLY A 87 4.26 0.87 10.88
CA GLY A 87 5.52 1.18 10.25
C GLY A 87 5.32 1.41 8.76
N GLY A 88 6.35 1.84 8.07
CA GLY A 88 6.22 2.10 6.65
C GLY A 88 7.53 2.22 5.92
N ILE A 89 7.41 2.27 4.60
CA ILE A 89 8.51 2.44 3.66
C ILE A 89 8.11 3.55 2.70
N MET A 90 9.06 4.35 2.25
CA MET A 90 8.76 5.43 1.31
C MET A 90 8.12 4.88 0.03
N TRP A 91 7.10 5.57 -0.46
CA TRP A 91 6.32 5.14 -1.62
C TRP A 91 7.16 5.00 -2.89
N ASN A 92 8.23 5.77 -3.00
CA ASN A 92 9.13 5.81 -4.15
C ASN A 92 10.47 5.13 -3.87
N ASP A 93 10.48 4.12 -3.02
CA ASP A 93 11.70 3.37 -2.72
C ASP A 93 12.35 2.85 -4.00
N PRO A 94 13.66 3.13 -4.22
CA PRO A 94 14.30 2.76 -5.47
C PRO A 94 14.55 1.26 -5.65
N ASP A 95 14.61 0.51 -4.57
CA ASP A 95 14.84 -0.94 -4.63
C ASP A 95 13.53 -1.70 -4.93
N ILE A 96 12.42 -1.24 -4.37
CA ILE A 96 11.10 -1.80 -4.67
C ILE A 96 10.66 -1.34 -6.05
N ALA A 97 10.86 -0.08 -6.36
CA ALA A 97 10.60 0.52 -7.67
C ALA A 97 9.17 0.32 -8.18
N VAL A 98 8.18 0.60 -7.34
CA VAL A 98 6.77 0.52 -7.74
C VAL A 98 6.51 1.48 -8.92
N GLU A 99 5.91 0.95 -9.97
CA GLU A 99 5.53 1.74 -11.14
C GLU A 99 4.14 2.35 -10.94
N TRP A 100 4.08 3.44 -10.20
CA TRP A 100 2.83 4.16 -9.95
C TRP A 100 2.33 4.81 -11.24
N PRO A 101 1.03 4.66 -11.57
CA PRO A 101 0.46 5.30 -12.78
C PRO A 101 0.17 6.78 -12.52
N LEU A 102 1.21 7.60 -12.56
CA LEU A 102 1.13 9.03 -12.24
C LEU A 102 0.92 9.93 -13.44
N GLU A 103 0.70 9.39 -14.63
CA GLU A 103 0.40 10.17 -15.82
C GLU A 103 -0.87 10.99 -15.64
N GLY A 104 -0.81 12.27 -15.97
CA GLY A 104 -1.95 13.19 -15.81
C GLY A 104 -2.15 13.67 -14.38
N ILE A 105 -1.29 13.28 -13.45
CA ILE A 105 -1.33 13.74 -12.06
C ILE A 105 -0.25 14.81 -11.90
N ASP A 106 -0.68 16.07 -11.75
CA ASP A 106 0.25 17.20 -11.65
C ASP A 106 0.95 17.25 -10.30
N GLU A 107 0.26 16.83 -9.24
CA GLU A 107 0.79 16.89 -7.88
C GLU A 107 0.37 15.66 -7.08
N ILE A 108 1.36 15.06 -6.39
CA ILE A 108 1.11 13.94 -5.49
C ILE A 108 0.85 14.49 -4.09
N THR A 109 -0.35 14.21 -3.57
CA THR A 109 -0.70 14.57 -2.20
C THR A 109 -0.43 13.40 -1.27
N LEU A 110 0.48 13.61 -0.31
CA LEU A 110 0.82 12.63 0.73
C LEU A 110 0.43 13.18 2.09
N SER A 111 0.10 12.29 3.04
CA SER A 111 -0.02 12.70 4.44
C SER A 111 1.37 13.03 4.99
N ASP A 112 1.42 13.83 6.05
CA ASP A 112 2.71 14.17 6.69
C ASP A 112 3.43 12.93 7.18
N LYS A 113 2.70 11.95 7.65
CA LYS A 113 3.22 10.66 8.08
C LYS A 113 3.90 9.92 6.93
N ASP A 114 3.25 9.88 5.76
CA ASP A 114 3.76 9.15 4.60
C ASP A 114 4.97 9.81 3.95
N LYS A 115 5.19 11.09 4.21
CA LYS A 115 6.38 11.83 3.74
C LYS A 115 7.64 11.48 4.53
N LYS A 116 7.50 10.86 5.70
CA LYS A 116 8.60 10.63 6.64
C LYS A 116 9.15 9.20 6.63
N TRP A 117 8.55 8.30 5.87
CA TRP A 117 9.02 6.92 5.81
C TRP A 117 10.40 6.83 5.15
N LYS A 118 11.20 5.90 5.65
CA LYS A 118 12.54 5.63 5.13
C LYS A 118 12.51 4.62 4.00
N SER A 119 13.64 4.44 3.32
CA SER A 119 13.80 3.40 2.32
C SER A 119 13.71 2.01 2.97
N LEU A 120 13.50 0.99 2.16
CA LEU A 120 13.47 -0.40 2.63
C LEU A 120 14.76 -0.76 3.39
N LYS A 121 15.91 -0.38 2.84
CA LYS A 121 17.21 -0.65 3.46
C LYS A 121 17.37 0.04 4.81
N GLU A 122 17.01 1.31 4.88
CA GLU A 122 17.13 2.09 6.10
C GLU A 122 16.12 1.69 7.17
N SER A 123 14.93 1.26 6.75
CA SER A 123 13.87 0.86 7.68
C SER A 123 14.18 -0.46 8.38
N GLN A 124 14.94 -1.33 7.72
CA GLN A 124 15.27 -2.69 8.18
C GLN A 124 14.01 -3.54 8.46
N ILE A 125 12.87 -3.18 7.90
CA ILE A 125 11.62 -3.93 8.08
C ILE A 125 11.71 -5.22 7.25
N LYS A 126 11.60 -6.34 7.94
CA LYS A 126 11.51 -7.68 7.33
C LYS A 126 10.96 -8.67 8.35
N TYR A 127 10.30 -9.68 7.86
CA TYR A 127 9.71 -10.71 8.70
C TYR A 127 10.36 -12.07 8.47
#